data_d12546fd965eda0604c70b654027d67a
#
_entry.id   d12546fd965eda0604c70b654027d67a
#
_cell.length_a   1.000
_cell.length_b   1.000
_cell.length_c   1.000
_cell.angle_alpha   90.00
_cell.angle_beta   90.00
_cell.angle_gamma   90.00
#
_symmetry.space_group_name_H-M   'P 1'
#
loop_
_entity.id
_entity.type
_entity.pdbx_description
1 polymer ?
#
loop_
_entity_poly.entity_id
_entity_poly.type
_entity_poly.pdbx_seq_one_letter_code
_entity_poly.pdbx_strand_id
1 'polypeptide(L)'
;MLKVIQADTQEQIQRFQELVAEYKAWDIEMSGRLGLNVDTLLDFGYKESVLELVAEFAPPGGRLLLASFDGHVAGCAGLRRLSPEIGEIKRVYVRPAFRRKRVGRALIEAIISAARTIGYRKLRLETASFMEGAQALYRSLGFDLIEPYREIPEVMRHLGVFMELNLE
;
A
#
# COMPACT_ATOMS: atom_id res chain seq x y z
N MET A 1 -13.67 -18.11 -1.12
CA MET A 1 -12.21 -18.42 -1.15
C MET A 1 -11.45 -17.13 -1.41
N LEU A 2 -10.37 -16.90 -0.69
CA LEU A 2 -9.48 -15.74 -0.86
C LEU A 2 -8.43 -16.04 -1.93
N LYS A 3 -8.29 -15.13 -2.90
CA LYS A 3 -7.27 -15.20 -3.96
C LYS A 3 -6.55 -13.87 -4.08
N VAL A 4 -5.25 -13.91 -4.35
CA VAL A 4 -4.44 -12.72 -4.68
C VAL A 4 -3.78 -12.98 -6.03
N ILE A 5 -3.93 -12.03 -6.95
CA ILE A 5 -3.38 -12.10 -8.31
C ILE A 5 -2.63 -10.83 -8.68
N GLN A 6 -1.68 -10.94 -9.61
CA GLN A 6 -1.12 -9.80 -10.33
C GLN A 6 -2.16 -9.28 -11.33
N ALA A 7 -2.39 -7.98 -11.35
CA ALA A 7 -3.26 -7.34 -12.33
C ALA A 7 -2.52 -7.18 -13.67
N ASP A 8 -2.80 -8.05 -14.62
CA ASP A 8 -2.14 -8.08 -15.93
C ASP A 8 -3.05 -7.62 -17.08
N THR A 9 -4.36 -7.79 -16.92
CA THR A 9 -5.31 -7.36 -17.96
C THR A 9 -5.78 -5.93 -17.72
N GLN A 10 -6.23 -5.28 -18.78
CA GLN A 10 -6.78 -3.92 -18.69
C GLN A 10 -7.93 -3.84 -17.67
N GLU A 11 -8.81 -4.84 -17.63
CA GLU A 11 -9.91 -4.89 -16.66
C GLU A 11 -9.38 -4.98 -15.22
N GLN A 12 -8.40 -5.84 -14.97
CA GLN A 12 -7.78 -5.97 -13.64
C GLN A 12 -7.07 -4.69 -13.21
N ILE A 13 -6.35 -4.03 -14.12
CA ILE A 13 -5.70 -2.75 -13.86
C ILE A 13 -6.75 -1.68 -13.52
N GLN A 14 -7.88 -1.66 -14.24
CA GLN A 14 -8.98 -0.77 -13.93
C GLN A 14 -9.55 -1.02 -12.54
N ARG A 15 -9.71 -2.29 -12.12
CA ARG A 15 -10.15 -2.65 -10.76
C ARG A 15 -9.17 -2.16 -9.70
N PHE A 16 -7.87 -2.26 -9.96
CA PHE A 16 -6.84 -1.70 -9.07
C PHE A 16 -7.01 -0.18 -8.94
N GLN A 17 -7.20 0.52 -10.04
CA GLN A 17 -7.40 1.99 -10.06
C GLN A 17 -8.66 2.39 -9.29
N GLU A 18 -9.75 1.66 -9.42
CA GLU A 18 -11.00 1.88 -8.68
C GLU A 18 -10.76 1.77 -7.16
N LEU A 19 -10.02 0.74 -6.73
CA LEU A 19 -9.66 0.56 -5.32
C LEU A 19 -8.74 1.67 -4.79
N VAL A 20 -7.80 2.13 -5.60
CA VAL A 20 -6.94 3.27 -5.24
C VAL A 20 -7.78 4.54 -5.09
N ALA A 21 -8.77 4.76 -5.95
CA ALA A 21 -9.70 5.90 -5.84
C ALA A 21 -10.56 5.81 -4.57
N GLU A 22 -11.04 4.63 -4.21
CA GLU A 22 -11.77 4.39 -2.95
C GLU A 22 -10.87 4.68 -1.74
N TYR A 23 -9.63 4.21 -1.76
CA TYR A 23 -8.64 4.47 -0.71
C TYR A 23 -8.36 5.96 -0.55
N LYS A 24 -8.13 6.66 -1.66
CA LYS A 24 -7.91 8.11 -1.67
C LYS A 24 -9.08 8.87 -1.04
N ALA A 25 -10.31 8.52 -1.41
CA ALA A 25 -11.51 9.15 -0.85
C ALA A 25 -11.61 8.92 0.66
N TRP A 26 -11.34 7.71 1.12
CA TRP A 26 -11.31 7.36 2.54
C TRP A 26 -10.21 8.12 3.30
N ASP A 27 -9.00 8.19 2.72
CA ASP A 27 -7.86 8.88 3.32
C ASP A 27 -8.12 10.40 3.45
N ILE A 28 -8.73 11.01 2.43
CA ILE A 28 -9.15 12.42 2.47
C ILE A 28 -10.16 12.64 3.61
N GLU A 29 -11.15 11.78 3.75
CA GLU A 29 -12.15 11.88 4.80
C GLU A 29 -11.54 11.76 6.20
N MET A 30 -10.71 10.75 6.42
CA MET A 30 -10.06 10.52 7.71
C MET A 30 -9.08 11.63 8.07
N SER A 31 -8.29 12.08 7.12
CA SER A 31 -7.34 13.18 7.31
C SER A 31 -8.04 14.50 7.60
N GLY A 32 -9.18 14.74 6.94
CA GLY A 32 -10.03 15.91 7.22
C GLY A 32 -10.56 15.92 8.65
N ARG A 33 -10.93 14.78 9.20
CA ARG A 33 -11.35 14.63 10.61
C ARG A 33 -10.22 14.95 11.59
N LEU A 34 -8.97 14.78 11.17
CA LEU A 34 -7.77 15.12 11.95
C LEU A 34 -7.30 16.56 11.74
N GLY A 35 -8.06 17.37 11.00
CA GLY A 35 -7.77 18.77 10.75
C GLY A 35 -6.75 19.03 9.64
N LEU A 36 -6.39 18.03 8.84
CA LEU A 36 -5.50 18.23 7.70
C LEU A 36 -6.23 18.89 6.52
N ASN A 37 -5.51 19.80 5.85
CA ASN A 37 -5.98 20.39 4.61
C ASN A 37 -5.89 19.37 3.46
N VAL A 38 -6.95 19.28 2.65
CA VAL A 38 -7.02 18.35 1.51
C VAL A 38 -5.91 18.61 0.50
N ASP A 39 -5.59 19.87 0.21
CA ASP A 39 -4.54 20.20 -0.75
C ASP A 39 -3.16 19.71 -0.27
N THR A 40 -2.88 19.83 1.02
CA THR A 40 -1.65 19.30 1.63
C THR A 40 -1.56 17.79 1.48
N LEU A 41 -2.66 17.08 1.71
CA LEU A 41 -2.71 15.64 1.56
C LEU A 41 -2.51 15.21 0.11
N LEU A 42 -3.18 15.87 -0.83
CA LEU A 42 -3.07 15.59 -2.26
C LEU A 42 -1.64 15.84 -2.76
N ASP A 43 -1.04 16.95 -2.35
CA ASP A 43 0.35 17.29 -2.71
C ASP A 43 1.36 16.30 -2.16
N PHE A 44 1.13 15.78 -0.96
CA PHE A 44 2.03 14.86 -0.30
C PHE A 44 1.91 13.42 -0.80
N GLY A 45 0.69 12.92 -0.98
CA GLY A 45 0.45 11.50 -1.17
C GLY A 45 -0.13 11.08 -2.52
N TYR A 46 -0.63 12.01 -3.34
CA TYR A 46 -1.44 11.68 -4.52
C TYR A 46 -1.11 12.54 -5.73
N LYS A 47 0.18 12.82 -5.96
CA LYS A 47 0.63 13.64 -7.10
C LYS A 47 0.63 12.91 -8.42
N GLU A 48 0.85 11.59 -8.39
CA GLU A 48 0.99 10.81 -9.62
C GLU A 48 -0.34 10.67 -10.38
N SER A 49 -0.25 10.78 -11.69
CA SER A 49 -1.37 10.44 -12.58
C SER A 49 -1.63 8.93 -12.55
N VAL A 50 -2.78 8.51 -13.09
CA VAL A 50 -3.14 7.09 -13.22
C VAL A 50 -2.10 6.31 -14.04
N LEU A 51 -1.58 6.91 -15.10
CA LEU A 51 -0.55 6.29 -15.95
C LEU A 51 0.78 6.13 -15.21
N GLU A 52 1.20 7.15 -14.47
CA GLU A 52 2.40 7.10 -13.63
C GLU A 52 2.27 6.05 -12.53
N LEU A 53 1.12 5.98 -11.88
CA LEU A 53 0.82 4.96 -10.88
C LEU A 53 1.01 3.55 -11.43
N VAL A 54 0.42 3.26 -12.60
CA VAL A 54 0.53 1.93 -13.23
C VAL A 54 1.98 1.64 -13.61
N ALA A 55 2.70 2.62 -14.18
CA ALA A 55 4.09 2.45 -14.58
C ALA A 55 5.02 2.17 -13.38
N GLU A 56 4.84 2.86 -12.26
CA GLU A 56 5.65 2.66 -11.05
C GLU A 56 5.51 1.25 -10.46
N PHE A 57 4.32 0.68 -10.52
CA PHE A 57 4.03 -0.63 -9.94
C PHE A 57 4.13 -1.79 -10.95
N ALA A 58 4.52 -1.51 -12.19
CA ALA A 58 4.59 -2.53 -13.23
C ALA A 58 5.73 -3.54 -12.97
N PRO A 59 5.55 -4.83 -13.33
CA PRO A 59 6.66 -5.76 -13.39
C PRO A 59 7.76 -5.29 -14.39
N PRO A 60 9.02 -5.75 -14.24
CA PRO A 60 9.50 -6.76 -13.30
C PRO A 60 9.81 -6.26 -11.89
N GLY A 61 10.05 -4.97 -11.70
CA GLY A 61 10.46 -4.39 -10.43
C GLY A 61 9.31 -4.13 -9.45
N GLY A 62 8.08 -4.10 -9.91
CA GLY A 62 6.88 -3.83 -9.14
C GLY A 62 5.80 -4.89 -9.26
N ARG A 63 4.71 -4.67 -8.54
CA ARG A 63 3.49 -5.50 -8.60
C ARG A 63 2.26 -4.65 -8.34
N LEU A 64 1.20 -4.95 -9.09
CA LEU A 64 -0.16 -4.45 -8.84
C LEU A 64 -1.00 -5.64 -8.42
N LEU A 65 -1.21 -5.83 -7.13
CA LEU A 65 -1.94 -6.98 -6.62
C LEU A 65 -3.41 -6.68 -6.37
N LEU A 66 -4.26 -7.60 -6.78
CA LEU A 66 -5.68 -7.61 -6.47
C LEU A 66 -6.00 -8.82 -5.60
N ALA A 67 -6.81 -8.59 -4.57
CA ALA A 67 -7.40 -9.66 -3.78
C ALA A 67 -8.88 -9.78 -4.09
N SER A 68 -9.36 -11.01 -4.22
CA SER A 68 -10.79 -11.33 -4.30
C SER A 68 -11.18 -12.30 -3.18
N PHE A 69 -12.39 -12.15 -2.70
CA PHE A 69 -12.99 -13.03 -1.69
C PHE A 69 -14.34 -13.51 -2.21
N ASP A 70 -14.49 -14.82 -2.35
CA ASP A 70 -15.68 -15.45 -2.92
C ASP A 70 -16.13 -14.82 -4.25
N GLY A 71 -15.16 -14.54 -5.13
CA GLY A 71 -15.40 -13.97 -6.45
C GLY A 71 -15.59 -12.47 -6.50
N HIS A 72 -15.58 -11.78 -5.36
CA HIS A 72 -15.73 -10.32 -5.29
C HIS A 72 -14.38 -9.63 -5.05
N VAL A 73 -14.12 -8.54 -5.76
CA VAL A 73 -12.93 -7.70 -5.56
C VAL A 73 -12.96 -7.12 -4.15
N ALA A 74 -11.96 -7.47 -3.35
CA ALA A 74 -11.90 -7.19 -1.92
C ALA A 74 -10.85 -6.16 -1.52
N GLY A 75 -9.76 -6.06 -2.26
CA GLY A 75 -8.67 -5.15 -1.91
C GLY A 75 -7.52 -5.14 -2.90
N CYS A 76 -6.53 -4.31 -2.65
CA CYS A 76 -5.34 -4.16 -3.47
C CYS A 76 -4.10 -3.86 -2.64
N ALA A 77 -2.94 -4.06 -3.25
CA ALA A 77 -1.66 -3.59 -2.75
C ALA A 77 -0.68 -3.39 -3.92
N GLY A 78 0.18 -2.39 -3.81
CA GLY A 78 1.22 -2.10 -4.79
C GLY A 78 2.61 -2.31 -4.21
N LEU A 79 3.51 -2.81 -5.04
CA LEU A 79 4.95 -2.87 -4.77
C LEU A 79 5.66 -2.09 -5.86
N ARG A 80 6.53 -1.16 -5.46
CA ARG A 80 7.39 -0.42 -6.38
C ARG A 80 8.84 -0.45 -5.94
N ARG A 81 9.73 -0.15 -6.86
CA ARG A 81 11.16 0.01 -6.55
C ARG A 81 11.38 1.35 -5.86
N LEU A 82 11.95 1.35 -4.65
CA LEU A 82 12.44 2.54 -3.97
C LEU A 82 13.94 2.76 -4.26
N SER A 83 14.71 1.69 -4.26
CA SER A 83 16.11 1.64 -4.67
C SER A 83 16.42 0.25 -5.25
N PRO A 84 17.64 -0.01 -5.78
CA PRO A 84 17.99 -1.35 -6.31
C PRO A 84 17.76 -2.49 -5.32
N GLU A 85 17.93 -2.23 -4.02
CA GLU A 85 17.82 -3.24 -2.97
C GLU A 85 16.54 -3.15 -2.13
N ILE A 86 15.75 -2.08 -2.29
CA ILE A 86 14.60 -1.79 -1.43
C ILE A 86 13.33 -1.64 -2.26
N GLY A 87 12.33 -2.47 -1.95
CA GLY A 87 10.97 -2.29 -2.44
C GLY A 87 10.13 -1.49 -1.46
N GLU A 88 9.15 -0.77 -1.97
CA GLU A 88 8.19 0.00 -1.17
C GLU A 88 6.77 -0.51 -1.39
N ILE A 89 6.08 -0.78 -0.29
CA ILE A 89 4.67 -1.15 -0.30
C ILE A 89 3.83 0.13 -0.27
N LYS A 90 2.90 0.25 -1.21
CA LYS A 90 1.97 1.38 -1.29
C LYS A 90 0.56 0.93 -1.65
N ARG A 91 -0.41 1.80 -1.44
CA ARG A 91 -1.80 1.62 -1.88
C ARG A 91 -2.43 0.33 -1.34
N VAL A 92 -2.12 -0.03 -0.10
CA VAL A 92 -2.76 -1.16 0.57
C VAL A 92 -4.16 -0.74 1.03
N TYR A 93 -5.17 -1.40 0.47
CA TYR A 93 -6.56 -1.10 0.78
C TYR A 93 -7.39 -2.36 0.78
N VAL A 94 -8.25 -2.49 1.77
CA VAL A 94 -9.26 -3.55 1.86
C VAL A 94 -10.62 -2.89 2.05
N ARG A 95 -11.55 -3.21 1.16
CA ARG A 95 -12.93 -2.72 1.24
C ARG A 95 -13.54 -3.08 2.60
N PRO A 96 -14.32 -2.18 3.22
CA PRO A 96 -14.88 -2.41 4.56
C PRO A 96 -15.59 -3.76 4.75
N ALA A 97 -16.35 -4.19 3.74
CA ALA A 97 -17.09 -5.47 3.76
C ALA A 97 -16.18 -6.72 3.88
N PHE A 98 -14.91 -6.60 3.55
CA PHE A 98 -13.95 -7.70 3.53
C PHE A 98 -12.87 -7.59 4.61
N ARG A 99 -12.96 -6.60 5.48
CA ARG A 99 -12.06 -6.46 6.63
C ARG A 99 -12.24 -7.62 7.60
N ARG A 100 -11.20 -7.96 8.35
CA ARG A 100 -11.15 -9.10 9.30
C ARG A 100 -11.31 -10.49 8.63
N LYS A 101 -11.22 -10.57 7.32
CA LYS A 101 -11.23 -11.82 6.54
C LYS A 101 -9.85 -12.20 6.02
N ARG A 102 -8.78 -11.69 6.63
CA ARG A 102 -7.38 -11.93 6.29
C ARG A 102 -6.94 -11.42 4.92
N VAL A 103 -7.74 -10.61 4.25
CA VAL A 103 -7.43 -10.06 2.92
C VAL A 103 -6.16 -9.23 2.94
N GLY A 104 -6.04 -8.31 3.91
CA GLY A 104 -4.83 -7.48 4.06
C GLY A 104 -3.57 -8.32 4.29
N ARG A 105 -3.65 -9.33 5.15
CA ARG A 105 -2.55 -10.25 5.41
C ARG A 105 -2.11 -10.98 4.14
N ALA A 106 -3.06 -11.53 3.39
CA ALA A 106 -2.76 -12.24 2.16
C ALA A 106 -2.09 -11.34 1.11
N LEU A 107 -2.54 -10.08 0.99
CA LEU A 107 -1.92 -9.09 0.11
C LEU A 107 -0.47 -8.82 0.50
N ILE A 108 -0.19 -8.58 1.78
CA ILE A 108 1.18 -8.28 2.23
C ILE A 108 2.08 -9.49 2.15
N GLU A 109 1.60 -10.69 2.48
CA GLU A 109 2.36 -11.94 2.30
C GLU A 109 2.72 -12.16 0.83
N ALA A 110 1.80 -11.87 -0.11
CA ALA A 110 2.08 -11.94 -1.54
C ALA A 110 3.11 -10.90 -1.99
N ILE A 111 3.07 -9.68 -1.45
CA ILE A 111 4.10 -8.65 -1.69
C ILE A 111 5.47 -9.13 -1.18
N ILE A 112 5.54 -9.67 0.03
CA ILE A 112 6.79 -10.18 0.62
C ILE A 112 7.39 -11.28 -0.26
N SER A 113 6.56 -12.21 -0.71
CA SER A 113 6.97 -13.29 -1.63
C SER A 113 7.50 -12.73 -2.96
N ALA A 114 6.77 -11.79 -3.55
CA ALA A 114 7.18 -11.13 -4.80
C ALA A 114 8.49 -10.36 -4.64
N ALA A 115 8.65 -9.63 -3.54
CA ALA A 115 9.85 -8.86 -3.25
C ALA A 115 11.10 -9.76 -3.14
N ARG A 116 10.97 -10.92 -2.50
CA ARG A 116 12.06 -11.91 -2.45
C ARG A 116 12.40 -12.46 -3.84
N THR A 117 11.40 -12.77 -4.64
CA THR A 117 11.60 -13.26 -6.02
C THR A 117 12.28 -12.21 -6.89
N ILE A 118 11.92 -10.94 -6.75
CA ILE A 118 12.54 -9.82 -7.49
C ILE A 118 14.01 -9.63 -7.06
N GLY A 119 14.33 -9.94 -5.80
CA GLY A 119 15.68 -9.80 -5.25
C GLY A 119 15.86 -8.59 -4.34
N TYR A 120 14.77 -7.98 -3.87
CA TYR A 120 14.87 -6.95 -2.84
C TYR A 120 15.37 -7.54 -1.53
N ARG A 121 16.22 -6.80 -0.85
CA ARG A 121 16.76 -7.18 0.46
C ARG A 121 15.90 -6.65 1.61
N LYS A 122 15.15 -5.56 1.33
CA LYS A 122 14.28 -4.91 2.31
C LYS A 122 12.99 -4.46 1.66
N LEU A 123 11.95 -4.41 2.49
CA LEU A 123 10.69 -3.73 2.18
C LEU A 123 10.48 -2.58 3.14
N ARG A 124 10.03 -1.45 2.62
CA ARG A 124 9.62 -0.29 3.40
C ARG A 124 8.19 0.07 3.12
N LEU A 125 7.56 0.70 4.07
CA LEU A 125 6.23 1.26 3.94
C LEU A 125 6.07 2.50 4.82
N GLU A 126 5.10 3.30 4.46
CA GLU A 126 4.59 4.40 5.27
C GLU A 126 3.11 4.17 5.52
N THR A 127 2.68 4.33 6.75
CA THR A 127 1.28 4.28 7.15
C THR A 127 0.96 5.44 8.07
N ALA A 128 -0.27 5.55 8.51
CA ALA A 128 -0.69 6.63 9.41
C ALA A 128 -0.80 6.13 10.85
N SER A 129 -0.54 7.05 11.79
CA SER A 129 -0.61 6.76 13.23
C SER A 129 -1.98 6.29 13.68
N PHE A 130 -3.06 6.73 13.01
CA PHE A 130 -4.43 6.31 13.31
C PHE A 130 -4.80 4.94 12.69
N MET A 131 -3.95 4.36 11.84
CA MET A 131 -4.16 3.06 11.21
C MET A 131 -3.59 1.94 12.07
N GLU A 132 -4.12 1.78 13.27
CA GLU A 132 -3.61 0.83 14.27
C GLU A 132 -3.70 -0.63 13.80
N GLY A 133 -4.77 -1.00 13.13
CA GLY A 133 -4.96 -2.35 12.60
C GLY A 133 -3.92 -2.70 11.54
N ALA A 134 -3.59 -1.78 10.65
CA ALA A 134 -2.54 -1.96 9.65
C ALA A 134 -1.17 -2.10 10.32
N GLN A 135 -0.84 -1.24 11.27
CA GLN A 135 0.41 -1.32 12.03
C GLN A 135 0.56 -2.66 12.76
N ALA A 136 -0.51 -3.14 13.40
CA ALA A 136 -0.51 -4.44 14.07
C ALA A 136 -0.25 -5.59 13.10
N LEU A 137 -0.85 -5.54 11.91
CA LEU A 137 -0.60 -6.50 10.85
C LEU A 137 0.87 -6.49 10.42
N TYR A 138 1.43 -5.33 10.14
CA TYR A 138 2.82 -5.20 9.72
C TYR A 138 3.79 -5.71 10.79
N ARG A 139 3.58 -5.36 12.05
CA ARG A 139 4.39 -5.90 13.15
C ARG A 139 4.30 -7.41 13.25
N SER A 140 3.12 -7.98 13.08
CA SER A 140 2.92 -9.44 13.10
C SER A 140 3.65 -10.17 11.97
N LEU A 141 3.99 -9.46 10.90
CA LEU A 141 4.75 -9.98 9.75
C LEU A 141 6.25 -9.67 9.83
N GLY A 142 6.70 -9.05 10.92
CA GLY A 142 8.12 -8.81 11.19
C GLY A 142 8.62 -7.42 10.82
N PHE A 143 7.73 -6.49 10.46
CA PHE A 143 8.13 -5.10 10.22
C PHE A 143 8.44 -4.38 11.52
N ASP A 144 9.53 -3.64 11.53
CA ASP A 144 9.96 -2.78 12.64
C ASP A 144 9.78 -1.31 12.29
N LEU A 145 9.60 -0.48 13.32
CA LEU A 145 9.58 0.97 13.14
C LEU A 145 10.95 1.48 12.74
N ILE A 146 10.97 2.40 11.80
CA ILE A 146 12.18 3.12 11.37
C ILE A 146 11.94 4.63 11.33
N GLU A 147 13.01 5.40 11.23
CA GLU A 147 12.93 6.82 10.97
C GLU A 147 12.38 7.08 9.55
N PRO A 148 11.75 8.23 9.33
CA PRO A 148 11.30 8.62 7.99
C PRO A 148 12.42 8.58 6.97
N TYR A 149 12.16 8.00 5.80
CA TYR A 149 13.11 7.91 4.70
C TYR A 149 12.78 8.88 3.55
N ARG A 150 11.86 9.79 3.78
CA ARG A 150 11.53 10.91 2.89
C ARG A 150 11.16 12.14 3.71
N GLU A 151 11.21 13.31 3.08
CA GLU A 151 10.74 14.55 3.71
C GLU A 151 9.23 14.50 3.92
N ILE A 152 8.80 14.94 5.11
CA ILE A 152 7.40 15.03 5.49
C ILE A 152 7.11 16.48 5.88
N PRO A 153 6.03 17.10 5.37
CA PRO A 153 5.59 18.39 5.86
C PRO A 153 5.42 18.36 7.38
N GLU A 154 5.87 19.40 8.05
CA GLU A 154 5.87 19.45 9.53
C GLU A 154 4.48 19.19 10.12
N VAL A 155 3.44 19.72 9.50
CA VAL A 155 2.04 19.51 9.87
C VAL A 155 1.61 18.03 9.84
N MET A 156 2.30 17.18 9.08
CA MET A 156 2.01 15.75 8.91
C MET A 156 2.95 14.82 9.69
N ARG A 157 4.01 15.34 10.33
CA ARG A 157 5.04 14.52 10.98
C ARG A 157 4.50 13.59 12.05
N HIS A 158 3.52 14.03 12.82
CA HIS A 158 2.90 13.25 13.88
C HIS A 158 1.95 12.16 13.36
N LEU A 159 1.61 12.20 12.07
CA LEU A 159 0.69 11.24 11.43
C LEU A 159 1.42 10.12 10.68
N GLY A 160 2.67 10.33 10.29
CA GLY A 160 3.45 9.34 9.53
C GLY A 160 4.08 8.29 10.41
N VAL A 161 3.94 7.02 10.04
CA VAL A 161 4.61 5.87 10.65
C VAL A 161 5.35 5.13 9.55
N PHE A 162 6.65 4.95 9.72
CA PHE A 162 7.54 4.29 8.75
C PHE A 162 8.01 2.96 9.30
N MET A 163 7.96 1.94 8.48
CA MET A 163 8.31 0.58 8.88
C MET A 163 9.16 -0.10 7.81
N GLU A 164 9.99 -1.05 8.24
CA GLU A 164 10.88 -1.82 7.39
C GLU A 164 10.87 -3.29 7.75
N LEU A 165 10.92 -4.15 6.75
CA LEU A 165 11.13 -5.58 6.89
C LEU A 165 12.45 -5.97 6.22
N ASN A 166 13.31 -6.67 6.94
CA ASN A 166 14.48 -7.34 6.36
C ASN A 166 14.03 -8.65 5.74
N LEU A 167 14.38 -8.85 4.46
CA LEU A 167 14.01 -10.04 3.68
C LEU A 167 15.10 -11.13 3.69
N GLU A 168 16.27 -10.83 4.28
CA GLU A 168 17.41 -11.76 4.39
C GLU A 168 17.25 -12.78 5.51
#